data_485af4094cf8fd76d5a8c6cadad3b588
#
_entry.id   485af4094cf8fd76d5a8c6cadad3b588
#
_cell.length_a   1.000
_cell.length_b   1.000
_cell.length_c   1.000
_cell.angle_alpha   90.00
_cell.angle_beta   90.00
_cell.angle_gamma   90.00
#
_symmetry.space_group_name_H-M   'P 1'
#
loop_
_entity.id
_entity.type
_entity.pdbx_description
1 polymer ?
#
loop_
_entity_poly.entity_id
_entity_poly.type
_entity_poly.pdbx_seq_one_letter_code
_entity_poly.pdbx_strand_id
1 'polypeptide(L)'
;MNNEEKFVFDLQGYLIIKNVLNTDEVGELNKITDEMRQQIDHHNRIEDQRRPSLWGEPFKRLIDHPHIFPYLIELLGPNVRLDHDYSIFMNAGDERGGLHGGPDFHGDHWYKYRDGAMRNGLCVVTYCLSDVNAGNGGFACIPASHKTNFLKSVPADARRFERPAYYVVQPTARAGDVIFFTEALIHGPMRW
;
A
#
# COMPACT_ATOMS: atom_id res chain seq x y z
N MET A 1 -3.25 -16.32 -5.62
CA MET A 1 -1.97 -16.48 -4.88
C MET A 1 -1.51 -17.94 -4.98
N ASN A 2 -0.21 -18.17 -5.24
CA ASN A 2 0.38 -19.51 -5.09
C ASN A 2 0.68 -19.81 -3.60
N ASN A 3 1.15 -21.03 -3.29
CA ASN A 3 1.37 -21.43 -1.90
C ASN A 3 2.51 -20.66 -1.21
N GLU A 4 3.55 -20.30 -1.95
CA GLU A 4 4.67 -19.50 -1.41
C GLU A 4 4.22 -18.06 -1.12
N GLU A 5 3.46 -17.44 -2.01
CA GLU A 5 2.88 -16.13 -1.78
C GLU A 5 1.93 -16.12 -0.57
N LYS A 6 1.14 -17.17 -0.39
CA LYS A 6 0.29 -17.34 0.80
C LYS A 6 1.12 -17.41 2.07
N PHE A 7 2.18 -18.21 2.05
CA PHE A 7 3.11 -18.31 3.18
C PHE A 7 3.77 -16.97 3.49
N VAL A 8 4.28 -16.28 2.48
CA VAL A 8 4.97 -14.99 2.66
C VAL A 8 3.98 -13.93 3.14
N PHE A 9 2.76 -13.88 2.58
CA PHE A 9 1.74 -12.93 3.03
C PHE A 9 1.30 -13.19 4.47
N ASP A 10 1.05 -14.46 4.83
CA ASP A 10 0.74 -14.84 6.22
C ASP A 10 1.90 -14.48 7.16
N LEU A 11 3.15 -14.72 6.74
CA LEU A 11 4.33 -14.45 7.56
C LEU A 11 4.50 -12.95 7.86
N GLN A 12 4.42 -12.08 6.84
CA GLN A 12 4.85 -10.68 6.93
C GLN A 12 3.76 -9.64 6.71
N GLY A 13 2.59 -10.01 6.16
CA GLY A 13 1.43 -9.13 5.97
C GLY A 13 1.47 -8.32 4.67
N TYR A 14 2.46 -8.51 3.80
CA TYR A 14 2.56 -7.84 2.50
C TYR A 14 3.27 -8.69 1.46
N LEU A 15 3.11 -8.31 0.19
CA LEU A 15 3.83 -8.86 -0.97
C LEU A 15 4.32 -7.73 -1.87
N ILE A 16 5.41 -7.98 -2.58
CA ILE A 16 5.82 -7.17 -3.73
C ILE A 16 5.55 -7.99 -4.99
N ILE A 17 4.48 -7.66 -5.69
CA ILE A 17 4.08 -8.33 -6.92
C ILE A 17 4.78 -7.64 -8.08
N LYS A 18 5.65 -8.38 -8.76
CA LYS A 18 6.55 -7.82 -9.77
C LYS A 18 5.89 -7.71 -11.14
N ASN A 19 6.26 -6.62 -11.88
CA ASN A 19 5.92 -6.43 -13.28
C ASN A 19 4.40 -6.55 -13.55
N VAL A 20 3.59 -5.95 -12.69
CA VAL A 20 2.13 -5.92 -12.84
C VAL A 20 1.72 -5.02 -14.00
N LEU A 21 2.36 -3.85 -14.11
CA LEU A 21 2.21 -2.93 -15.22
C LEU A 21 3.46 -2.99 -16.11
N ASN A 22 3.26 -2.94 -17.41
CA ASN A 22 4.36 -2.80 -18.36
C ASN A 22 4.80 -1.32 -18.50
N THR A 23 5.87 -1.07 -19.25
CA THR A 23 6.46 0.26 -19.42
C THR A 23 5.49 1.25 -20.05
N ASP A 24 4.67 0.81 -21.01
CA ASP A 24 3.73 1.68 -21.71
C ASP A 24 2.58 2.10 -20.78
N GLU A 25 2.06 1.17 -19.99
CA GLU A 25 1.04 1.44 -18.97
C GLU A 25 1.57 2.40 -17.90
N VAL A 26 2.78 2.19 -17.42
CA VAL A 26 3.43 3.10 -16.46
C VAL A 26 3.60 4.49 -17.09
N GLY A 27 4.01 4.56 -18.36
CA GLY A 27 4.15 5.82 -19.09
C GLY A 27 2.84 6.58 -19.24
N GLU A 28 1.75 5.88 -19.60
CA GLU A 28 0.40 6.44 -19.72
C GLU A 28 -0.07 6.99 -18.37
N LEU A 29 0.05 6.20 -17.29
CA LEU A 29 -0.36 6.58 -15.95
C LEU A 29 0.45 7.76 -15.42
N ASN A 30 1.77 7.78 -15.63
CA ASN A 30 2.62 8.89 -15.22
C ASN A 30 2.25 10.19 -15.92
N LYS A 31 1.99 10.16 -17.23
CA LYS A 31 1.55 11.35 -17.97
C LYS A 31 0.29 11.96 -17.36
N ILE A 32 -0.73 11.15 -17.12
CA ILE A 32 -1.97 11.62 -16.49
C ILE A 32 -1.70 12.13 -15.06
N THR A 33 -0.87 11.40 -14.31
CA THR A 33 -0.50 11.79 -12.94
C THR A 33 0.16 13.17 -12.89
N ASP A 34 1.09 13.45 -13.82
CA ASP A 34 1.78 14.73 -13.90
C ASP A 34 0.82 15.87 -14.26
N GLU A 35 -0.11 15.64 -15.19
CA GLU A 35 -1.16 16.59 -15.53
C GLU A 35 -2.08 16.90 -14.35
N MET A 36 -2.54 15.86 -13.65
CA MET A 36 -3.40 15.99 -12.48
C MET A 36 -2.69 16.66 -11.30
N ARG A 37 -1.40 16.34 -11.08
CA ARG A 37 -0.59 16.96 -10.04
C ARG A 37 -0.50 18.48 -10.17
N GLN A 38 -0.42 18.99 -11.40
CA GLN A 38 -0.41 20.44 -11.67
C GLN A 38 -1.75 21.10 -11.34
N GLN A 39 -2.84 20.36 -11.37
CA GLN A 39 -4.20 20.85 -11.12
C GLN A 39 -4.62 20.73 -9.65
N ILE A 40 -3.89 19.93 -8.84
CA ILE A 40 -4.22 19.76 -7.42
C ILE A 40 -3.97 21.09 -6.69
N ASP A 41 -5.05 21.70 -6.22
CA ASP A 41 -4.95 22.85 -5.33
C ASP A 41 -4.52 22.39 -3.94
N HIS A 42 -3.28 22.73 -3.59
CA HIS A 42 -2.71 22.40 -2.27
C HIS A 42 -3.35 23.17 -1.11
N HIS A 43 -4.09 24.25 -1.39
CA HIS A 43 -4.77 25.08 -0.39
C HIS A 43 -6.20 24.62 -0.14
N ASN A 44 -6.89 24.15 -1.18
CA ASN A 44 -8.21 23.55 -1.08
C ASN A 44 -8.05 22.03 -1.21
N ARG A 45 -8.20 21.31 -0.11
CA ARG A 45 -8.23 19.83 -0.11
C ARG A 45 -9.55 19.34 -0.73
N ILE A 46 -9.68 19.49 -2.03
CA ILE A 46 -10.77 18.86 -2.77
C ILE A 46 -10.37 17.37 -2.87
N GLU A 47 -10.97 16.55 -2.02
CA GLU A 47 -10.66 15.12 -1.93
C GLU A 47 -10.74 14.42 -3.29
N ASP A 48 -11.71 14.80 -4.12
CA ASP A 48 -11.91 14.23 -5.45
C ASP A 48 -10.72 14.43 -6.41
N GLN A 49 -9.98 15.54 -6.29
CA GLN A 49 -8.78 15.78 -7.12
C GLN A 49 -7.65 14.77 -6.85
N ARG A 50 -7.66 14.10 -5.71
CA ARG A 50 -6.62 13.13 -5.31
C ARG A 50 -7.05 11.68 -5.51
N ARG A 51 -8.22 11.45 -6.10
CA ARG A 51 -8.77 10.13 -6.36
C ARG A 51 -8.42 9.65 -7.76
N PRO A 52 -7.42 8.77 -7.92
CA PRO A 52 -7.01 8.27 -9.24
C PRO A 52 -8.13 7.61 -10.03
N SER A 53 -9.09 6.97 -9.38
CA SER A 53 -10.26 6.36 -10.04
C SER A 53 -11.10 7.37 -10.86
N LEU A 54 -10.95 8.67 -10.59
CA LEU A 54 -11.63 9.75 -11.33
C LEU A 54 -10.75 10.36 -12.45
N TRP A 55 -9.50 9.93 -12.61
CA TRP A 55 -8.55 10.48 -13.59
C TRP A 55 -8.66 9.82 -14.98
N GLY A 56 -9.68 9.06 -15.21
CA GLY A 56 -9.97 8.45 -16.51
C GLY A 56 -9.81 6.94 -16.55
N GLU A 57 -10.03 6.40 -17.73
CA GLU A 57 -10.09 4.95 -17.95
C GLU A 57 -8.81 4.19 -17.60
N PRO A 58 -7.59 4.72 -17.85
CA PRO A 58 -6.37 4.03 -17.45
C PRO A 58 -6.30 3.72 -15.94
N PHE A 59 -6.75 4.66 -15.10
CA PHE A 59 -6.79 4.45 -13.65
C PHE A 59 -7.94 3.56 -13.19
N LYS A 60 -9.09 3.59 -13.87
CA LYS A 60 -10.21 2.70 -13.55
C LYS A 60 -9.85 1.22 -13.76
N ARG A 61 -9.06 0.92 -14.80
CA ARG A 61 -8.56 -0.45 -15.06
C ARG A 61 -7.69 -1.02 -13.95
N LEU A 62 -7.15 -0.18 -13.06
CA LEU A 62 -6.37 -0.63 -11.91
C LEU A 62 -7.23 -1.23 -10.80
N ILE A 63 -8.52 -0.88 -10.73
CA ILE A 63 -9.43 -1.33 -9.66
C ILE A 63 -9.60 -2.85 -9.67
N ASP A 64 -9.76 -3.42 -10.86
CA ASP A 64 -9.94 -4.86 -11.08
C ASP A 64 -8.85 -5.45 -11.98
N HIS A 65 -7.65 -4.91 -11.90
CA HIS A 65 -6.51 -5.33 -12.71
C HIS A 65 -6.33 -6.87 -12.69
N PRO A 66 -6.27 -7.55 -13.85
CA PRO A 66 -6.36 -9.01 -13.93
C PRO A 66 -5.26 -9.75 -13.17
N HIS A 67 -4.07 -9.17 -13.01
CA HIS A 67 -2.99 -9.76 -12.20
C HIS A 67 -3.20 -9.58 -10.69
N ILE A 68 -3.97 -8.59 -10.25
CA ILE A 68 -4.16 -8.26 -8.83
C ILE A 68 -5.49 -8.77 -8.29
N PHE A 69 -6.54 -8.71 -9.09
CA PHE A 69 -7.89 -9.06 -8.66
C PHE A 69 -8.00 -10.46 -8.02
N PRO A 70 -7.29 -11.51 -8.52
CA PRO A 70 -7.27 -12.82 -7.87
C PRO A 70 -6.72 -12.83 -6.43
N TYR A 71 -5.79 -11.91 -6.11
CA TYR A 71 -5.29 -11.75 -4.73
C TYR A 71 -6.35 -11.16 -3.81
N LEU A 72 -7.09 -10.18 -4.31
CA LEU A 72 -8.20 -9.57 -3.58
C LEU A 72 -9.31 -10.59 -3.30
N ILE A 73 -9.72 -11.38 -4.31
CA ILE A 73 -10.71 -12.45 -4.15
C ILE A 73 -10.26 -13.49 -3.11
N GLU A 74 -9.00 -13.90 -3.14
CA GLU A 74 -8.44 -14.87 -2.18
C GLU A 74 -8.57 -14.39 -0.73
N LEU A 75 -8.29 -13.10 -0.47
CA LEU A 75 -8.20 -12.55 0.87
C LEU A 75 -9.49 -11.90 1.38
N LEU A 76 -10.28 -11.30 0.51
CA LEU A 76 -11.48 -10.55 0.84
C LEU A 76 -12.77 -11.31 0.51
N GLY A 77 -12.67 -12.35 -0.34
CA GLY A 77 -13.83 -13.09 -0.85
C GLY A 77 -14.38 -12.50 -2.15
N PRO A 78 -15.46 -13.08 -2.71
CA PRO A 78 -15.92 -12.77 -4.07
C PRO A 78 -16.62 -11.40 -4.20
N ASN A 79 -17.04 -10.79 -3.12
CA ASN A 79 -17.80 -9.54 -3.13
C ASN A 79 -16.90 -8.33 -2.83
N VAL A 80 -15.76 -8.26 -3.55
CA VAL A 80 -14.80 -7.16 -3.42
C VAL A 80 -15.41 -5.87 -3.93
N ARG A 81 -15.16 -4.77 -3.22
CA ARG A 81 -15.47 -3.40 -3.65
C ARG A 81 -14.28 -2.49 -3.38
N LEU A 82 -14.13 -1.45 -4.20
CA LEU A 82 -13.24 -0.34 -3.86
C LEU A 82 -13.85 0.43 -2.69
N ASP A 83 -13.09 0.58 -1.62
CA ASP A 83 -13.50 1.37 -0.46
C ASP A 83 -13.14 2.84 -0.69
N HIS A 84 -11.88 3.12 -0.92
CA HIS A 84 -11.35 4.44 -1.27
C HIS A 84 -10.07 4.31 -2.09
N ASP A 85 -9.66 5.40 -2.71
CA ASP A 85 -8.41 5.51 -3.43
C ASP A 85 -7.80 6.90 -3.29
N TYR A 86 -6.49 6.98 -3.34
CA TYR A 86 -5.74 8.22 -3.27
C TYR A 86 -4.37 8.10 -3.91
N SER A 87 -3.81 9.23 -4.29
CA SER A 87 -2.43 9.33 -4.79
C SER A 87 -1.50 9.85 -3.71
N ILE A 88 -0.29 9.30 -3.66
CA ILE A 88 0.78 9.75 -2.78
C ILE A 88 1.89 10.35 -3.66
N PHE A 89 2.08 11.66 -3.51
CA PHE A 89 3.21 12.37 -4.10
C PHE A 89 4.25 12.62 -3.01
N MET A 90 5.44 12.10 -3.19
CA MET A 90 6.55 12.29 -2.27
C MET A 90 7.66 13.07 -2.96
N ASN A 91 8.14 14.12 -2.29
CA ASN A 91 9.28 14.91 -2.77
C ASN A 91 10.42 14.79 -1.76
N ALA A 92 11.65 14.98 -2.24
CA ALA A 92 12.81 15.01 -1.37
C ALA A 92 12.64 16.08 -0.28
N GLY A 93 12.80 15.67 0.97
CA GLY A 93 12.62 16.53 2.13
C GLY A 93 11.19 16.64 2.67
N ASP A 94 10.21 15.96 2.08
CA ASP A 94 8.86 15.91 2.64
C ASP A 94 8.88 15.28 4.04
N GLU A 95 8.37 16.03 5.02
CA GLU A 95 8.31 15.56 6.41
C GLU A 95 7.10 14.66 6.72
N ARG A 96 6.31 14.35 5.69
CA ARG A 96 5.16 13.48 5.84
C ARG A 96 5.62 12.06 6.14
N GLY A 97 5.05 11.49 7.19
CA GLY A 97 5.31 10.12 7.48
C GLY A 97 5.08 9.77 8.94
N GLY A 98 4.96 8.50 9.15
CA GLY A 98 4.77 7.89 10.45
C GLY A 98 4.04 6.57 10.30
N LEU A 99 4.45 5.60 11.10
CA LEU A 99 3.81 4.28 11.13
C LEU A 99 2.44 4.39 11.82
N HIS A 100 1.42 3.89 11.15
CA HIS A 100 0.04 3.81 11.62
C HIS A 100 -0.56 2.42 11.29
N GLY A 101 -1.85 2.26 11.50
CA GLY A 101 -2.52 0.97 11.28
C GLY A 101 -2.23 -0.05 12.36
N GLY A 102 -2.41 -1.29 12.03
CA GLY A 102 -2.28 -2.44 12.92
C GLY A 102 -3.63 -3.09 13.23
N PRO A 103 -3.62 -4.32 13.79
CA PRO A 103 -4.84 -5.01 14.14
C PRO A 103 -5.73 -4.18 15.05
N ASP A 104 -7.03 -4.19 14.75
CA ASP A 104 -8.07 -3.50 15.53
C ASP A 104 -7.91 -1.96 15.63
N PHE A 105 -7.10 -1.36 14.75
CA PHE A 105 -6.99 0.10 14.67
C PHE A 105 -8.31 0.76 14.22
N HIS A 106 -8.97 0.13 13.23
CA HIS A 106 -10.35 0.39 12.81
C HIS A 106 -11.10 -0.93 12.67
N GLY A 107 -12.41 -0.89 12.54
CA GLY A 107 -13.26 -2.08 12.50
C GLY A 107 -12.98 -3.06 11.34
N ASP A 108 -12.33 -2.59 10.28
CA ASP A 108 -11.91 -3.35 9.09
C ASP A 108 -10.40 -3.69 9.08
N HIS A 109 -9.62 -3.21 10.05
CA HIS A 109 -8.19 -3.51 10.20
C HIS A 109 -7.98 -4.82 10.95
N TRP A 110 -8.35 -5.95 10.32
CA TRP A 110 -8.15 -7.27 10.90
C TRP A 110 -7.61 -8.26 9.89
N TYR A 111 -6.85 -9.22 10.39
CA TYR A 111 -6.38 -10.41 9.70
C TYR A 111 -6.77 -11.64 10.51
N LYS A 112 -7.27 -12.69 9.84
CA LYS A 112 -7.63 -13.96 10.45
C LYS A 112 -7.24 -15.12 9.54
N TYR A 113 -6.62 -16.13 10.13
CA TYR A 113 -6.47 -17.44 9.51
C TYR A 113 -7.40 -18.42 10.21
N ARG A 114 -8.28 -19.05 9.46
CA ARG A 114 -9.23 -20.03 9.99
C ARG A 114 -9.62 -21.02 8.90
N ASP A 115 -9.70 -22.32 9.26
CA ASP A 115 -10.16 -23.40 8.40
C ASP A 115 -9.45 -23.46 7.03
N GLY A 116 -8.12 -23.25 7.05
CA GLY A 116 -7.28 -23.29 5.84
C GLY A 116 -7.32 -22.03 4.96
N ALA A 117 -8.02 -20.98 5.38
CA ALA A 117 -8.17 -19.76 4.61
C ALA A 117 -7.71 -18.51 5.39
N MET A 118 -6.98 -17.64 4.69
CA MET A 118 -6.70 -16.28 5.16
C MET A 118 -7.87 -15.36 4.80
N ARG A 119 -8.20 -14.45 5.70
CA ARG A 119 -9.21 -13.42 5.48
C ARG A 119 -8.74 -12.09 6.07
N ASN A 120 -9.09 -11.02 5.39
CA ASN A 120 -8.78 -9.65 5.80
C ASN A 120 -10.05 -8.80 5.75
N GLY A 121 -10.08 -7.75 6.56
CA GLY A 121 -11.14 -6.75 6.48
C GLY A 121 -10.89 -5.76 5.33
N LEU A 122 -9.64 -5.33 5.18
CA LEU A 122 -9.22 -4.40 4.14
C LEU A 122 -7.82 -4.75 3.63
N CYS A 123 -7.62 -4.70 2.31
CA CYS A 123 -6.33 -4.82 1.65
C CYS A 123 -6.03 -3.56 0.83
N VAL A 124 -4.77 -3.19 0.78
CA VAL A 124 -4.29 -2.07 -0.02
C VAL A 124 -3.49 -2.58 -1.21
N VAL A 125 -3.71 -1.95 -2.35
CA VAL A 125 -2.99 -2.17 -3.60
C VAL A 125 -2.29 -0.87 -3.98
N THR A 126 -0.99 -0.80 -3.78
CA THR A 126 -0.19 0.37 -4.15
C THR A 126 0.56 0.10 -5.45
N TYR A 127 0.12 0.70 -6.54
CA TYR A 127 0.82 0.66 -7.81
C TYR A 127 2.00 1.64 -7.79
N CYS A 128 3.21 1.14 -7.98
CA CYS A 128 4.41 1.96 -8.01
C CYS A 128 4.60 2.54 -9.42
N LEU A 129 4.44 3.84 -9.57
CA LEU A 129 4.67 4.54 -10.85
C LEU A 129 6.10 5.07 -11.00
N SER A 130 6.91 4.95 -9.94
CA SER A 130 8.34 5.26 -9.92
C SER A 130 9.10 4.20 -9.13
N ASP A 131 10.42 4.15 -9.32
CA ASP A 131 11.27 3.25 -8.55
C ASP A 131 11.36 3.70 -7.08
N VAL A 132 11.28 2.74 -6.17
CA VAL A 132 11.50 2.91 -4.74
C VAL A 132 12.76 2.13 -4.36
N ASN A 133 13.90 2.82 -4.31
CA ASN A 133 15.16 2.21 -3.98
C ASN A 133 15.41 2.21 -2.46
N ALA A 134 16.32 1.34 -2.02
CA ALA A 134 16.69 1.29 -0.61
C ALA A 134 17.19 2.66 -0.10
N GLY A 135 16.60 3.13 0.99
CA GLY A 135 16.95 4.42 1.59
C GLY A 135 16.28 5.65 0.98
N ASN A 136 15.51 5.49 -0.11
CA ASN A 136 14.79 6.61 -0.71
C ASN A 136 13.55 7.06 0.07
N GLY A 137 13.08 6.27 1.03
CA GLY A 137 11.79 6.50 1.67
C GLY A 137 10.66 5.68 1.00
N GLY A 138 9.44 6.20 1.03
CA GLY A 138 8.27 5.50 0.50
C GLY A 138 7.63 4.56 1.51
N PHE A 139 7.02 3.47 1.04
CA PHE A 139 6.36 2.52 1.91
C PHE A 139 7.33 1.88 2.91
N ALA A 140 6.96 1.93 4.19
CA ALA A 140 7.66 1.22 5.25
C ALA A 140 6.65 0.49 6.13
N CYS A 141 7.05 -0.62 6.74
CA CYS A 141 6.16 -1.40 7.60
C CYS A 141 6.92 -2.15 8.68
N ILE A 142 6.17 -2.70 9.64
CA ILE A 142 6.67 -3.68 10.60
C ILE A 142 6.13 -5.05 10.18
N PRO A 143 6.95 -5.92 9.57
CA PRO A 143 6.52 -7.25 9.16
C PRO A 143 5.90 -8.04 10.32
N ALA A 144 4.88 -8.85 10.03
CA ALA A 144 4.13 -9.64 11.00
C ALA A 144 3.31 -8.85 12.03
N SER A 145 3.32 -7.52 11.98
CA SER A 145 2.56 -6.69 12.92
C SER A 145 1.04 -6.83 12.80
N HIS A 146 0.53 -7.32 11.66
CA HIS A 146 -0.88 -7.63 11.46
C HIS A 146 -1.42 -8.75 12.38
N LYS A 147 -0.53 -9.45 13.09
CA LYS A 147 -0.84 -10.53 14.04
C LYS A 147 -0.35 -10.22 15.46
N THR A 148 0.19 -9.04 15.73
CA THR A 148 0.73 -8.73 17.05
C THR A 148 -0.34 -8.27 18.03
N ASN A 149 -0.15 -8.63 19.30
CA ASN A 149 -1.02 -8.18 20.40
C ASN A 149 -0.47 -6.96 21.14
N PHE A 150 0.75 -6.49 20.81
CA PHE A 150 1.47 -5.45 21.53
C PHE A 150 1.69 -4.17 20.72
N LEU A 151 0.74 -3.80 19.89
CA LEU A 151 0.79 -2.61 19.03
C LEU A 151 1.16 -1.32 19.77
N LYS A 152 0.56 -1.13 20.95
CA LYS A 152 0.76 0.07 21.75
C LYS A 152 2.18 0.16 22.32
N SER A 153 2.94 -0.93 22.31
CA SER A 153 4.31 -0.99 22.79
C SER A 153 5.36 -0.54 21.78
N VAL A 154 4.97 -0.27 20.53
CA VAL A 154 5.91 0.31 19.54
C VAL A 154 6.25 1.72 19.97
N PRO A 155 7.54 2.04 20.26
CA PRO A 155 7.96 3.36 20.72
C PRO A 155 7.58 4.48 19.76
N ALA A 156 7.19 5.62 20.30
CA ALA A 156 6.72 6.76 19.51
C ALA A 156 7.80 7.32 18.57
N ASP A 157 9.06 7.31 18.98
CA ASP A 157 10.21 7.71 18.16
C ASP A 157 10.43 6.79 16.95
N ALA A 158 10.23 5.48 17.13
CA ALA A 158 10.27 4.52 16.02
C ALA A 158 9.07 4.71 15.08
N ARG A 159 7.87 4.98 15.62
CA ARG A 159 6.68 5.28 14.81
C ARG A 159 6.83 6.53 13.94
N ARG A 160 7.55 7.55 14.45
CA ARG A 160 7.81 8.80 13.71
C ARG A 160 9.09 8.78 12.87
N PHE A 161 9.75 7.61 12.77
CA PHE A 161 11.05 7.47 12.11
C PHE A 161 12.15 8.39 12.65
N GLU A 162 12.05 8.80 13.93
CA GLU A 162 13.05 9.64 14.61
C GLU A 162 14.32 8.87 14.97
N ARG A 163 14.21 7.55 15.04
CA ARG A 163 15.37 6.66 15.15
C ARG A 163 15.21 5.42 14.25
N PRO A 164 16.32 4.84 13.78
CA PRO A 164 16.29 3.54 13.13
C PRO A 164 15.77 2.46 14.10
N ALA A 165 14.92 1.56 13.59
CA ALA A 165 14.44 0.40 14.32
C ALA A 165 14.59 -0.82 13.43
N TYR A 166 15.32 -1.84 13.90
CA TYR A 166 15.66 -3.04 13.12
C TYR A 166 14.46 -3.86 12.66
N TYR A 167 13.32 -3.67 13.31
CA TYR A 167 12.04 -4.30 12.97
C TYR A 167 11.20 -3.50 11.98
N VAL A 168 11.61 -2.30 11.59
CA VAL A 168 10.99 -1.51 10.54
C VAL A 168 11.73 -1.76 9.24
N VAL A 169 11.02 -2.17 8.21
CA VAL A 169 11.57 -2.43 6.88
C VAL A 169 11.00 -1.46 5.85
N GLN A 170 11.80 -1.13 4.87
CA GLN A 170 11.41 -0.40 3.68
C GLN A 170 11.60 -1.32 2.48
N PRO A 171 10.54 -1.97 1.98
CA PRO A 171 10.62 -2.79 0.78
C PRO A 171 10.95 -1.94 -0.44
N THR A 172 11.79 -2.49 -1.32
CA THR A 172 12.11 -1.88 -2.61
C THR A 172 11.15 -2.35 -3.68
N ALA A 173 10.77 -1.45 -4.59
CA ALA A 173 9.94 -1.77 -5.74
C ALA A 173 10.41 -0.98 -6.97
N ARG A 174 10.10 -1.48 -8.16
CA ARG A 174 10.31 -0.76 -9.42
C ARG A 174 9.00 -0.19 -9.94
N ALA A 175 9.09 0.79 -10.80
CA ALA A 175 7.94 1.24 -11.57
C ALA A 175 7.28 0.05 -12.27
N GLY A 176 5.96 -0.10 -12.12
CA GLY A 176 5.19 -1.25 -12.59
C GLY A 176 4.99 -2.38 -11.58
N ASP A 177 5.72 -2.39 -10.46
CA ASP A 177 5.46 -3.31 -9.35
C ASP A 177 4.24 -2.85 -8.52
N VAL A 178 3.70 -3.78 -7.75
CA VAL A 178 2.64 -3.50 -6.77
C VAL A 178 3.10 -3.90 -5.38
N ILE A 179 2.95 -2.99 -4.43
CA ILE A 179 3.01 -3.30 -3.00
C ILE A 179 1.59 -3.64 -2.55
N PHE A 180 1.37 -4.91 -2.20
CA PHE A 180 0.08 -5.45 -1.80
C PHE A 180 0.13 -5.82 -0.33
N PHE A 181 -0.74 -5.27 0.52
CA PHE A 181 -0.68 -5.51 1.96
C PHE A 181 -2.05 -5.48 2.64
N THR A 182 -2.13 -6.09 3.82
CA THR A 182 -3.30 -5.96 4.70
C THR A 182 -3.24 -4.66 5.50
N GLU A 183 -4.36 -3.95 5.60
CA GLU A 183 -4.44 -2.72 6.39
C GLU A 183 -4.23 -2.97 7.90
N ALA A 184 -4.36 -4.24 8.34
CA ALA A 184 -3.96 -4.65 9.68
C ALA A 184 -2.44 -4.57 9.95
N LEU A 185 -1.60 -4.38 8.92
CA LEU A 185 -0.16 -4.20 9.05
C LEU A 185 0.14 -2.80 9.61
N ILE A 186 1.09 -2.68 10.54
CA ILE A 186 1.65 -1.37 10.89
C ILE A 186 2.52 -0.91 9.72
N HIS A 187 2.12 0.17 9.09
CA HIS A 187 2.78 0.69 7.89
C HIS A 187 2.70 2.22 7.84
N GLY A 188 3.38 2.82 6.89
CA GLY A 188 3.30 4.25 6.65
C GLY A 188 4.37 4.73 5.68
N PRO A 189 4.24 5.96 5.16
CA PRO A 189 5.24 6.54 4.29
C PRO A 189 6.45 7.02 5.12
N MET A 190 7.61 6.43 4.83
CA MET A 190 8.89 6.93 5.31
C MET A 190 9.27 8.17 4.49
N ARG A 191 10.00 9.10 5.10
CA ARG A 191 10.49 10.33 4.41
C ARG A 191 11.24 9.98 3.13
N TRP A 192 10.95 10.74 2.09
CA TRP A 192 11.58 10.59 0.77
C TRP A 192 12.86 11.41 0.68
#